data_b52605e1958f446a7c2d8c8a83541b0c
#
_entry.id   b52605e1958f446a7c2d8c8a83541b0c
#
_cell.length_a   1.000
_cell.length_b   1.000
_cell.length_c   1.000
_cell.angle_alpha   90.00
_cell.angle_beta   90.00
_cell.angle_gamma   90.00
#
_symmetry.space_group_name_H-M   'P 1'
#
loop_
_entity.id
_entity.type
_entity.pdbx_description
1 polymer ?
#
loop_
_entity_poly.entity_id
_entity_poly.type
_entity_poly.pdbx_seq_one_letter_code
_entity_poly.pdbx_strand_id
1 'polypeptide(L)'
;MDVALDLPLTCPECQVVFGPPSAESYAFNSEGACPRCAGTGTVREVDEDALVPDPSRTIDEGAVLPWQMFGLAAVPKVAAELGVRTDVPFSKLTKNERRIVFEGEPVKRVIPHPAKNGKLFELNASYRNARQTVEEALKKATTKKGLDRVDRFLSVQTCPDCHGTRLSVARRPSRVRSLRPFRRRTGSLALPV
;
A
#
# COMPACT_ATOMS: atom_id res chain seq x y z
N MET A 1 31.68 38.65 2.44
CA MET A 1 31.89 37.83 1.22
C MET A 1 30.82 36.75 1.23
N ASP A 2 29.70 37.06 0.66
CA ASP A 2 28.61 36.10 0.49
C ASP A 2 28.97 35.21 -0.68
N VAL A 3 29.36 33.96 -0.38
CA VAL A 3 29.54 32.94 -1.39
C VAL A 3 28.14 32.47 -1.76
N ALA A 4 27.62 32.92 -2.89
CA ALA A 4 26.39 32.44 -3.45
C ALA A 4 26.56 30.93 -3.77
N LEU A 5 25.95 30.11 -2.96
CA LEU A 5 25.85 28.64 -3.17
C LEU A 5 24.76 28.29 -4.20
N ASP A 6 24.70 29.06 -5.30
CA ASP A 6 23.70 28.84 -6.36
C ASP A 6 24.14 27.85 -7.44
N LEU A 7 25.27 27.20 -7.26
CA LEU A 7 25.75 26.18 -8.20
C LEU A 7 25.15 24.83 -7.88
N PRO A 8 24.58 24.13 -8.87
CA PRO A 8 24.09 22.78 -8.67
C PRO A 8 25.25 21.85 -8.28
N LEU A 9 25.08 21.13 -7.18
CA LEU A 9 26.04 20.11 -6.73
C LEU A 9 25.85 18.86 -7.60
N THR A 10 26.91 18.47 -8.30
CA THR A 10 26.92 17.24 -9.09
C THR A 10 27.71 16.16 -8.34
N CYS A 11 27.11 14.97 -8.17
CA CYS A 11 27.82 13.85 -7.60
C CYS A 11 28.94 13.42 -8.57
N PRO A 12 30.20 13.32 -8.13
CA PRO A 12 31.30 12.94 -9.02
C PRO A 12 31.23 11.47 -9.48
N GLU A 13 30.56 10.60 -8.74
CA GLU A 13 30.46 9.19 -9.07
C GLU A 13 29.29 8.86 -10.02
N CYS A 14 28.08 9.35 -9.70
CA CYS A 14 26.87 9.01 -10.46
C CYS A 14 26.32 10.14 -11.32
N GLN A 15 26.99 11.30 -11.35
CA GLN A 15 26.63 12.48 -12.16
C GLN A 15 25.22 13.07 -11.87
N VAL A 16 24.60 12.65 -10.77
CA VAL A 16 23.31 13.21 -10.36
C VAL A 16 23.51 14.65 -9.92
N VAL A 17 22.72 15.53 -10.50
CA VAL A 17 22.75 16.98 -10.20
C VAL A 17 21.74 17.28 -9.09
N PHE A 18 22.23 17.89 -8.01
CA PHE A 18 21.41 18.38 -6.90
C PHE A 18 21.29 19.89 -7.01
N GLY A 19 20.06 20.38 -7.20
CA GLY A 19 19.78 21.83 -7.08
C GLY A 19 19.94 22.28 -5.64
N PRO A 20 20.15 23.60 -5.42
CA PRO A 20 20.19 24.16 -4.07
C PRO A 20 18.86 23.83 -3.35
N PRO A 21 18.92 23.26 -2.14
CA PRO A 21 17.71 22.89 -1.42
C PRO A 21 17.02 24.15 -0.92
N SER A 22 15.75 24.36 -1.30
CA SER A 22 14.89 25.36 -0.69
C SER A 22 14.41 24.90 0.69
N ALA A 23 14.02 25.83 1.55
CA ALA A 23 13.40 25.46 2.84
C ALA A 23 12.15 24.59 2.65
N GLU A 24 11.40 24.81 1.58
CA GLU A 24 10.21 24.05 1.21
C GLU A 24 10.52 22.59 0.85
N SER A 25 11.72 22.35 0.30
CA SER A 25 12.19 21.02 -0.04
C SER A 25 12.36 20.08 1.18
N TYR A 26 12.51 20.65 2.37
CA TYR A 26 12.60 19.91 3.63
C TYR A 26 11.32 19.98 4.46
N ALA A 27 10.30 20.61 3.94
CA ALA A 27 8.98 20.62 4.59
C ALA A 27 8.17 19.36 4.21
N PHE A 28 7.25 18.98 5.09
CA PHE A 28 6.32 17.86 4.85
C PHE A 28 5.14 18.29 3.97
N ASN A 29 5.36 19.20 3.06
CA ASN A 29 4.39 19.76 2.13
C ASN A 29 4.64 19.29 0.69
N SER A 30 4.10 19.99 -0.29
CA SER A 30 4.08 19.59 -1.70
C SER A 30 5.44 19.26 -2.31
N GLU A 31 6.54 19.92 -1.90
CA GLU A 31 7.85 19.71 -2.52
C GLU A 31 8.72 18.65 -1.83
N GLY A 32 8.71 18.66 -0.50
CA GLY A 32 9.57 17.78 0.29
C GLY A 32 8.91 16.50 0.75
N ALA A 33 7.58 16.47 0.78
CA ALA A 33 6.84 15.32 1.27
C ALA A 33 7.09 14.05 0.45
N CYS A 34 7.09 12.91 1.12
CA CYS A 34 7.07 11.62 0.45
C CYS A 34 5.78 11.50 -0.40
N PRO A 35 5.88 11.24 -1.71
CA PRO A 35 4.71 11.21 -2.58
C PRO A 35 3.74 10.07 -2.23
N ARG A 36 4.23 8.95 -1.69
CA ARG A 36 3.39 7.82 -1.32
C ARG A 36 2.50 8.08 -0.11
N CYS A 37 3.02 8.72 0.92
CA CYS A 37 2.28 9.00 2.15
C CYS A 37 1.89 10.46 2.31
N ALA A 38 2.15 11.31 1.33
CA ALA A 38 1.89 12.76 1.37
C ALA A 38 2.42 13.42 2.67
N GLY A 39 3.59 12.99 3.14
CA GLY A 39 4.23 13.55 4.34
C GLY A 39 3.69 13.05 5.68
N THR A 40 2.75 12.08 5.70
CA THR A 40 2.23 11.52 6.96
C THR A 40 3.20 10.55 7.65
N GLY A 41 4.09 9.92 6.86
CA GLY A 41 5.01 8.89 7.34
C GLY A 41 4.39 7.50 7.43
N THR A 42 3.08 7.39 7.25
CA THR A 42 2.32 6.14 7.32
C THR A 42 1.45 5.96 6.08
N VAL A 43 1.09 4.73 5.77
CA VAL A 43 0.15 4.37 4.72
C VAL A 43 -0.94 3.48 5.31
N ARG A 44 -2.12 3.51 4.71
CA ARG A 44 -3.18 2.56 5.01
C ARG A 44 -3.17 1.49 3.92
N GLU A 45 -3.00 0.26 4.33
CA GLU A 45 -3.01 -0.89 3.42
C GLU A 45 -4.09 -1.88 3.86
N VAL A 46 -4.56 -2.67 2.90
CA VAL A 46 -5.55 -3.70 3.19
C VAL A 46 -4.90 -4.81 4.01
N ASP A 47 -5.51 -5.11 5.14
CA ASP A 47 -5.09 -6.17 6.04
C ASP A 47 -5.73 -7.50 5.65
N GLU A 48 -4.94 -8.47 5.23
CA GLU A 48 -5.44 -9.79 4.79
C GLU A 48 -6.12 -10.56 5.92
N ASP A 49 -5.62 -10.44 7.15
CA ASP A 49 -6.23 -11.12 8.31
C ASP A 49 -7.61 -10.55 8.60
N ALA A 50 -7.81 -9.26 8.37
CA ALA A 50 -9.12 -8.63 8.48
C ALA A 50 -10.08 -9.01 7.35
N LEU A 51 -9.56 -9.38 6.16
CA LEU A 51 -10.41 -9.87 5.06
C LEU A 51 -11.01 -11.25 5.37
N VAL A 52 -10.27 -12.10 6.10
CA VAL A 52 -10.68 -13.47 6.48
C VAL A 52 -10.43 -13.67 7.96
N PRO A 53 -11.25 -13.08 8.83
CA PRO A 53 -11.04 -13.12 10.28
C PRO A 53 -11.21 -14.51 10.89
N ASP A 54 -11.95 -15.39 10.24
CA ASP A 54 -12.14 -16.79 10.65
C ASP A 54 -11.80 -17.74 9.49
N PRO A 55 -10.56 -18.21 9.41
CA PRO A 55 -10.14 -19.12 8.34
C PRO A 55 -10.67 -20.57 8.52
N SER A 56 -11.36 -20.89 9.61
CA SER A 56 -12.02 -22.17 9.79
C SER A 56 -13.33 -22.29 9.01
N ARG A 57 -13.94 -21.16 8.62
CA ARG A 57 -15.15 -21.08 7.82
C ARG A 57 -14.85 -21.29 6.35
N THR A 58 -15.88 -21.75 5.62
CA THR A 58 -15.84 -21.84 4.17
C THR A 58 -16.18 -20.50 3.51
N ILE A 59 -15.82 -20.34 2.23
CA ILE A 59 -16.22 -19.14 1.46
C ILE A 59 -17.73 -19.04 1.34
N ASP A 60 -18.43 -20.18 1.18
CA ASP A 60 -19.88 -20.24 1.10
C ASP A 60 -20.55 -19.83 2.42
N GLU A 61 -19.91 -20.09 3.55
CA GLU A 61 -20.32 -19.62 4.88
C GLU A 61 -19.89 -18.17 5.16
N GLY A 62 -19.18 -17.55 4.21
CA GLY A 62 -18.76 -16.19 4.27
C GLY A 62 -17.43 -15.94 4.98
N ALA A 63 -16.47 -16.80 4.87
CA ALA A 63 -15.11 -16.59 5.36
C ALA A 63 -14.52 -15.27 4.83
N VAL A 64 -14.82 -14.90 3.57
CA VAL A 64 -14.35 -13.63 2.97
C VAL A 64 -15.34 -12.52 3.31
N LEU A 65 -15.05 -11.83 4.42
CA LEU A 65 -15.94 -10.85 5.02
C LEU A 65 -16.31 -9.67 4.10
N PRO A 66 -15.42 -9.10 3.26
CA PRO A 66 -15.78 -8.02 2.34
C PRO A 66 -16.90 -8.40 1.37
N TRP A 67 -16.91 -9.62 0.83
CA TRP A 67 -17.94 -10.04 -0.11
C TRP A 67 -19.32 -10.07 0.53
N GLN A 68 -19.41 -10.48 1.79
CA GLN A 68 -20.67 -10.43 2.55
C GLN A 68 -21.09 -9.00 2.88
N MET A 69 -20.16 -8.22 3.41
CA MET A 69 -20.47 -6.88 3.90
C MET A 69 -20.88 -5.89 2.81
N PHE A 70 -20.33 -6.06 1.60
CA PHE A 70 -20.61 -5.16 0.48
C PHE A 70 -21.63 -5.75 -0.52
N GLY A 71 -22.33 -6.82 -0.13
CA GLY A 71 -23.46 -7.36 -0.90
C GLY A 71 -23.07 -8.10 -2.19
N LEU A 72 -21.90 -8.72 -2.21
CA LEU A 72 -21.36 -9.44 -3.37
C LEU A 72 -21.66 -10.95 -3.30
N ALA A 73 -22.92 -11.32 -3.05
CA ALA A 73 -23.36 -12.71 -2.87
C ALA A 73 -23.10 -13.64 -4.07
N ALA A 74 -22.91 -13.09 -5.26
CA ALA A 74 -22.62 -13.86 -6.46
C ALA A 74 -21.13 -14.19 -6.63
N VAL A 75 -20.23 -13.44 -5.98
CA VAL A 75 -18.78 -13.58 -6.15
C VAL A 75 -18.25 -14.95 -5.73
N PRO A 76 -18.70 -15.59 -4.64
CA PRO A 76 -18.29 -16.97 -4.31
C PRO A 76 -18.53 -17.96 -5.45
N LYS A 77 -19.69 -17.87 -6.12
CA LYS A 77 -20.01 -18.77 -7.26
C LYS A 77 -19.07 -18.53 -8.44
N VAL A 78 -18.73 -17.26 -8.73
CA VAL A 78 -17.75 -16.96 -9.79
C VAL A 78 -16.35 -17.41 -9.39
N ALA A 79 -15.97 -17.32 -8.11
CA ALA A 79 -14.71 -17.85 -7.60
C ALA A 79 -14.60 -19.36 -7.80
N ALA A 80 -15.69 -20.10 -7.59
CA ALA A 80 -15.75 -21.54 -7.85
C ALA A 80 -15.47 -21.88 -9.33
N GLU A 81 -16.03 -21.11 -10.26
CA GLU A 81 -15.73 -21.27 -11.70
C GLU A 81 -14.27 -20.93 -12.07
N LEU A 82 -13.60 -20.11 -11.26
CA LEU A 82 -12.18 -19.81 -11.41
C LEU A 82 -11.28 -20.87 -10.76
N GLY A 83 -11.87 -21.95 -10.22
CA GLY A 83 -11.14 -23.07 -9.62
C GLY A 83 -10.86 -22.93 -8.13
N VAL A 84 -11.57 -22.04 -7.43
CA VAL A 84 -11.49 -21.91 -5.97
C VAL A 84 -12.53 -22.82 -5.32
N ARG A 85 -12.11 -23.71 -4.41
CA ARG A 85 -13.03 -24.54 -3.62
C ARG A 85 -13.71 -23.68 -2.55
N THR A 86 -15.00 -23.45 -2.70
CA THR A 86 -15.77 -22.58 -1.81
C THR A 86 -16.41 -23.32 -0.64
N ASP A 87 -16.45 -24.65 -0.70
CA ASP A 87 -17.08 -25.58 0.23
C ASP A 87 -16.14 -26.12 1.32
N VAL A 88 -14.85 -25.80 1.23
CA VAL A 88 -13.84 -26.20 2.24
C VAL A 88 -13.41 -25.03 3.10
N PRO A 89 -12.94 -25.28 4.34
CA PRO A 89 -12.39 -24.22 5.18
C PRO A 89 -11.30 -23.40 4.47
N PHE A 90 -11.33 -22.08 4.62
CA PHE A 90 -10.37 -21.19 3.96
C PHE A 90 -8.91 -21.56 4.27
N SER A 91 -8.65 -22.06 5.47
CA SER A 91 -7.33 -22.58 5.89
C SER A 91 -6.82 -23.74 5.03
N LYS A 92 -7.72 -24.52 4.41
CA LYS A 92 -7.37 -25.67 3.55
C LYS A 92 -7.24 -25.31 2.07
N LEU A 93 -7.43 -24.04 1.71
CA LEU A 93 -7.21 -23.59 0.34
C LEU A 93 -5.71 -23.58 0.01
N THR A 94 -5.41 -23.97 -1.22
CA THR A 94 -4.05 -23.89 -1.76
C THR A 94 -3.57 -22.45 -1.90
N LYS A 95 -2.26 -22.24 -2.04
CA LYS A 95 -1.69 -20.90 -2.28
C LYS A 95 -2.28 -20.23 -3.54
N ASN A 96 -2.54 -21.03 -4.59
CA ASN A 96 -3.11 -20.50 -5.82
C ASN A 96 -4.56 -20.05 -5.65
N GLU A 97 -5.38 -20.84 -4.95
CA GLU A 97 -6.75 -20.47 -4.63
C GLU A 97 -6.82 -19.21 -3.78
N ARG A 98 -5.98 -19.10 -2.74
CA ARG A 98 -5.87 -17.86 -1.92
C ARG A 98 -5.43 -16.66 -2.76
N ARG A 99 -4.48 -16.85 -3.68
CA ARG A 99 -4.05 -15.78 -4.59
C ARG A 99 -5.22 -15.30 -5.47
N ILE A 100 -6.05 -16.22 -5.98
CA ILE A 100 -7.24 -15.82 -6.73
C ILE A 100 -8.17 -14.98 -5.84
N VAL A 101 -8.43 -15.41 -4.59
CA VAL A 101 -9.31 -14.68 -3.67
C VAL A 101 -8.80 -13.28 -3.34
N PHE A 102 -7.50 -13.10 -3.13
CA PHE A 102 -6.92 -11.83 -2.72
C PHE A 102 -6.48 -10.92 -3.88
N GLU A 103 -6.04 -11.50 -5.01
CA GLU A 103 -5.36 -10.76 -6.09
C GLU A 103 -5.89 -11.12 -7.49
N GLY A 104 -6.90 -12.02 -7.59
CA GLY A 104 -7.43 -12.46 -8.88
C GLY A 104 -7.96 -11.28 -9.71
N GLU A 105 -7.74 -11.34 -11.01
CA GLU A 105 -8.18 -10.32 -11.95
C GLU A 105 -9.72 -10.24 -12.02
N PRO A 106 -10.28 -9.04 -12.20
CA PRO A 106 -11.72 -8.87 -12.36
C PRO A 106 -12.19 -9.52 -13.66
N VAL A 107 -13.13 -10.44 -13.55
CA VAL A 107 -13.69 -11.19 -14.68
C VAL A 107 -15.20 -11.12 -14.65
N LYS A 108 -15.84 -10.95 -15.81
CA LYS A 108 -17.28 -11.08 -15.96
C LYS A 108 -17.63 -12.51 -16.33
N ARG A 109 -18.62 -13.08 -15.66
CA ARG A 109 -19.15 -14.42 -15.92
C ARG A 109 -20.66 -14.40 -15.91
N VAL A 110 -21.22 -15.26 -16.73
CA VAL A 110 -22.66 -15.54 -16.71
C VAL A 110 -22.83 -16.81 -15.88
N ILE A 111 -23.49 -16.68 -14.74
CA ILE A 111 -23.73 -17.82 -13.83
C ILE A 111 -25.22 -18.14 -13.75
N PRO A 112 -25.59 -19.41 -13.72
CA PRO A 112 -26.98 -19.80 -13.47
C PRO A 112 -27.36 -19.45 -12.04
N HIS A 113 -28.47 -18.74 -11.89
CA HIS A 113 -28.99 -18.34 -10.58
C HIS A 113 -30.45 -18.79 -10.44
N PRO A 114 -30.82 -19.47 -9.36
CA PRO A 114 -32.20 -19.87 -9.15
C PRO A 114 -33.07 -18.66 -8.77
N ALA A 115 -34.15 -18.49 -9.48
CA ALA A 115 -35.19 -17.53 -9.12
C ALA A 115 -36.07 -18.10 -7.99
N LYS A 116 -36.80 -17.23 -7.31
CA LYS A 116 -37.74 -17.62 -6.23
C LYS A 116 -38.80 -18.65 -6.67
N ASN A 117 -39.10 -18.73 -7.96
CA ASN A 117 -40.04 -19.67 -8.55
C ASN A 117 -39.38 -20.99 -9.02
N GLY A 118 -38.11 -21.24 -8.67
CA GLY A 118 -37.36 -22.45 -9.05
C GLY A 118 -36.82 -22.45 -10.47
N LYS A 119 -37.12 -21.46 -11.32
CA LYS A 119 -36.52 -21.35 -12.66
C LYS A 119 -35.09 -20.80 -12.55
N LEU A 120 -34.21 -21.36 -13.37
CA LEU A 120 -32.84 -20.82 -13.51
C LEU A 120 -32.87 -19.64 -14.48
N PHE A 121 -32.20 -18.57 -14.11
CA PHE A 121 -31.91 -17.45 -15.00
C PHE A 121 -30.41 -17.17 -15.03
N GLU A 122 -29.95 -16.60 -16.10
CA GLU A 122 -28.56 -16.22 -16.27
C GLU A 122 -28.31 -14.88 -15.57
N LEU A 123 -27.38 -14.89 -14.61
CA LEU A 123 -26.92 -13.68 -13.92
C LEU A 123 -25.54 -13.28 -14.45
N ASN A 124 -25.46 -12.08 -15.02
CA ASN A 124 -24.17 -11.47 -15.35
C ASN A 124 -23.49 -11.03 -14.04
N ALA A 125 -22.55 -11.82 -13.56
CA ALA A 125 -21.79 -11.54 -12.36
C ALA A 125 -20.37 -11.09 -12.69
N SER A 126 -19.86 -10.13 -11.94
CA SER A 126 -18.46 -9.69 -12.05
C SER A 126 -17.70 -10.20 -10.84
N TYR A 127 -16.64 -10.97 -11.10
CA TYR A 127 -15.67 -11.31 -10.07
C TYR A 127 -14.89 -10.06 -9.65
N ARG A 128 -14.69 -9.95 -8.36
CA ARG A 128 -13.78 -8.97 -7.73
C ARG A 128 -13.10 -9.66 -6.57
N ASN A 129 -11.80 -9.57 -6.53
CA ASN A 129 -11.04 -10.11 -5.41
C ASN A 129 -11.34 -9.33 -4.11
N ALA A 130 -10.96 -9.90 -2.97
CA ALA A 130 -11.27 -9.31 -1.67
C ALA A 130 -10.62 -7.94 -1.47
N ARG A 131 -9.37 -7.74 -1.92
CA ARG A 131 -8.67 -6.45 -1.83
C ARG A 131 -9.35 -5.37 -2.67
N GLN A 132 -9.62 -5.65 -3.94
CA GLN A 132 -10.33 -4.72 -4.83
C GLN A 132 -11.71 -4.33 -4.28
N THR A 133 -12.40 -5.27 -3.64
CA THR A 133 -13.70 -4.99 -3.02
C THR A 133 -13.57 -3.92 -1.94
N VAL A 134 -12.55 -3.99 -1.09
CA VAL A 134 -12.28 -2.99 -0.05
C VAL A 134 -11.84 -1.65 -0.66
N GLU A 135 -10.94 -1.68 -1.64
CA GLU A 135 -10.47 -0.47 -2.32
C GLU A 135 -11.58 0.29 -3.04
N GLU A 136 -12.47 -0.44 -3.74
CA GLU A 136 -13.64 0.17 -4.37
C GLU A 136 -14.65 0.71 -3.35
N ALA A 137 -14.84 -0.01 -2.24
CA ALA A 137 -15.70 0.46 -1.16
C ALA A 137 -15.12 1.74 -0.54
N LEU A 138 -13.80 1.83 -0.37
CA LEU A 138 -13.12 3.04 0.12
C LEU A 138 -13.31 4.22 -0.82
N LYS A 139 -13.14 4.02 -2.13
CA LYS A 139 -13.36 5.07 -3.14
C LYS A 139 -14.81 5.60 -3.15
N LYS A 140 -15.78 4.77 -2.80
CA LYS A 140 -17.22 5.10 -2.78
C LYS A 140 -17.69 5.61 -1.42
N ALA A 141 -16.91 5.44 -0.36
CA ALA A 141 -17.31 5.81 0.99
C ALA A 141 -17.22 7.34 1.16
N THR A 142 -18.37 8.01 1.14
CA THR A 142 -18.49 9.47 1.36
C THR A 142 -19.01 9.81 2.74
N THR A 143 -19.63 8.84 3.43
CA THR A 143 -20.21 9.05 4.76
C THR A 143 -19.31 8.45 5.84
N LYS A 144 -19.36 9.02 7.07
CA LYS A 144 -18.64 8.49 8.22
C LYS A 144 -18.91 6.99 8.43
N LYS A 145 -20.17 6.58 8.40
CA LYS A 145 -20.57 5.17 8.55
C LYS A 145 -19.99 4.28 7.44
N GLY A 146 -19.88 4.80 6.21
CA GLY A 146 -19.23 4.09 5.11
C GLY A 146 -17.74 3.90 5.34
N LEU A 147 -17.06 4.96 5.77
CA LEU A 147 -15.64 4.94 6.10
C LEU A 147 -15.35 3.98 7.27
N ASP A 148 -16.12 4.03 8.36
CA ASP A 148 -15.98 3.14 9.52
C ASP A 148 -16.14 1.66 9.14
N ARG A 149 -16.97 1.35 8.13
CA ARG A 149 -17.14 -0.01 7.61
C ARG A 149 -15.93 -0.52 6.85
N VAL A 150 -15.26 0.37 6.11
CA VAL A 150 -14.07 0.02 5.32
C VAL A 150 -12.82 0.02 6.20
N ASP A 151 -12.75 0.92 7.17
CA ASP A 151 -11.57 1.12 8.04
C ASP A 151 -11.17 -0.16 8.82
N ARG A 152 -12.14 -1.03 9.11
CA ARG A 152 -11.89 -2.33 9.75
C ARG A 152 -11.03 -3.30 8.94
N PHE A 153 -10.91 -3.07 7.63
CA PHE A 153 -10.11 -3.87 6.71
C PHE A 153 -8.76 -3.23 6.40
N LEU A 154 -8.47 -2.09 7.03
CA LEU A 154 -7.25 -1.33 6.78
C LEU A 154 -6.38 -1.32 8.03
N SER A 155 -5.10 -1.62 7.85
CA SER A 155 -4.07 -1.42 8.86
C SER A 155 -3.23 -0.19 8.53
N VAL A 156 -2.76 0.49 9.57
CA VAL A 156 -1.84 1.61 9.43
C VAL A 156 -0.42 1.08 9.57
N GLN A 157 0.35 1.24 8.51
CA GLN A 157 1.74 0.78 8.46
C GLN A 157 2.70 1.94 8.22
N THR A 158 3.95 1.77 8.65
CA THR A 158 5.00 2.72 8.31
C THR A 158 5.18 2.75 6.80
N CYS A 159 5.21 3.94 6.22
CA CYS A 159 5.38 4.09 4.77
C CYS A 159 6.64 3.36 4.28
N PRO A 160 6.54 2.40 3.36
CA PRO A 160 7.68 1.63 2.87
C PRO A 160 8.66 2.46 2.05
N ASP A 161 8.23 3.56 1.46
CA ASP A 161 9.11 4.42 0.66
C ASP A 161 9.95 5.34 1.54
N CYS A 162 9.32 6.01 2.50
CA CYS A 162 10.04 6.95 3.35
C CYS A 162 10.48 6.37 4.71
N HIS A 163 10.06 5.16 5.05
CA HIS A 163 10.35 4.51 6.35
C HIS A 163 10.06 5.42 7.55
N GLY A 164 8.94 6.16 7.49
CA GLY A 164 8.52 7.08 8.54
C GLY A 164 9.21 8.45 8.53
N THR A 165 10.19 8.70 7.67
CA THR A 165 10.90 10.01 7.60
C THR A 165 10.03 11.13 7.05
N ARG A 166 8.91 10.81 6.40
CA ARG A 166 7.96 11.74 5.78
C ARG A 166 8.47 12.48 4.54
N LEU A 167 9.77 12.44 4.28
CA LEU A 167 10.41 13.13 3.17
C LEU A 167 10.59 12.21 1.96
N SER A 168 10.58 12.78 0.78
CA SER A 168 10.91 12.10 -0.47
C SER A 168 12.35 11.57 -0.43
N VAL A 169 12.65 10.52 -1.20
CA VAL A 169 14.00 9.91 -1.24
C VAL A 169 15.05 10.93 -1.64
N ALA A 170 14.74 11.81 -2.60
CA ALA A 170 15.65 12.86 -3.08
C ALA A 170 16.00 13.91 -2.02
N ARG A 171 15.21 14.00 -0.94
CA ARG A 171 15.35 15.00 0.12
C ARG A 171 15.78 14.41 1.47
N ARG A 172 16.06 13.11 1.52
CA ARG A 172 16.60 12.51 2.72
C ARG A 172 18.05 12.97 2.91
N PRO A 173 18.42 13.37 4.13
CA PRO A 173 19.81 13.68 4.39
C PRO A 173 20.64 12.44 4.08
N SER A 174 21.58 12.55 3.15
CA SER A 174 22.56 11.53 2.91
C SER A 174 23.29 11.30 4.24
N ARG A 175 23.32 10.06 4.72
CA ARG A 175 24.20 9.74 5.82
C ARG A 175 25.61 9.87 5.26
N VAL A 176 26.21 11.03 5.44
CA VAL A 176 27.65 11.18 5.26
C VAL A 176 28.27 10.20 6.27
N ARG A 177 28.79 9.08 5.80
CA ARG A 177 29.69 8.26 6.63
C ARG A 177 30.75 9.24 7.11
N SER A 178 30.78 9.49 8.41
CA SER A 178 31.79 10.30 9.06
C SER A 178 33.16 9.94 8.45
N LEU A 179 33.61 10.81 7.57
CA LEU A 179 35.00 10.77 7.18
C LEU A 179 35.78 10.96 8.49
N ARG A 180 36.77 10.13 8.69
CA ARG A 180 37.63 10.09 9.88
C ARG A 180 37.88 11.49 10.44
N PRO A 181 37.89 11.68 11.78
CA PRO A 181 38.08 12.99 12.35
C PRO A 181 39.37 13.62 11.77
N PHE A 182 39.20 14.84 11.25
CA PHE A 182 40.31 15.65 10.76
C PHE A 182 41.33 15.78 11.90
N ARG A 183 42.43 15.03 11.83
CA ARG A 183 43.56 15.20 12.77
C ARG A 183 44.08 16.62 12.54
N ARG A 184 43.77 17.53 13.44
CA ARG A 184 44.50 18.80 13.50
C ARG A 184 45.96 18.46 13.66
N ARG A 185 46.78 18.72 12.63
CA ARG A 185 48.21 18.82 12.76
C ARG A 185 48.49 20.03 13.65
N THR A 186 48.77 19.80 14.90
CA THR A 186 49.42 20.80 15.76
C THR A 186 50.84 20.95 15.27
N GLY A 187 51.02 21.81 14.27
CA GLY A 187 52.33 22.31 13.88
C GLY A 187 52.77 23.33 14.93
N SER A 188 53.69 22.94 15.77
CA SER A 188 54.44 23.85 16.61
C SER A 188 55.26 24.78 15.69
N LEU A 189 54.84 26.04 15.58
CA LEU A 189 55.68 27.11 15.01
C LEU A 189 56.70 27.48 16.08
N ALA A 190 57.91 26.94 15.98
CA ALA A 190 59.07 27.51 16.66
C ALA A 190 59.45 28.80 15.94
N LEU A 191 59.38 29.95 16.64
CA LEU A 191 59.91 31.19 16.20
C LEU A 191 61.44 31.15 16.44
N PRO A 192 62.27 31.57 15.44
CA PRO A 192 63.71 31.79 15.68
C PRO A 192 63.94 33.05 16.50
N VAL A 193 64.87 33.00 17.44
CA VAL A 193 65.45 34.10 18.20
C VAL A 193 66.33 34.92 17.31
#